data_eea332ab7930f55e42670ed4bf245a4a
#
_entry.id   eea332ab7930f55e42670ed4bf245a4a
#
_cell.length_a   1.000
_cell.length_b   1.000
_cell.length_c   1.000
_cell.angle_alpha   90.00
_cell.angle_beta   90.00
_cell.angle_gamma   90.00
#
_symmetry.space_group_name_H-M   'P 1'
#
loop_
_entity.id
_entity.type
_entity.pdbx_description
1 polymer ?
#
loop_
_entity_poly.entity_id
_entity_poly.type
_entity_poly.pdbx_seq_one_letter_code
_entity_poly.pdbx_strand_id
1 'polypeptide(L)'
;MKITYWSDFACPYCYIGNTRLKRAIKDLNLEVEFDIRAFELDQNAPKDVQSTTVERFAQKYGLSIEDAKKQVSQISSLGIEEGIDFKYESTLYTNTRDAHRLMKLAQDKHPETVEKLATSLFEA
;
A
#
# COMPACT_ATOMS: atom_id res chain seq x y z
N MET A 1 -16.99 -12.89 10.98
CA MET A 1 -16.69 -11.45 11.15
C MET A 1 -16.32 -10.84 9.81
N LYS A 2 -16.82 -9.68 9.52
CA LYS A 2 -16.46 -8.94 8.30
C LYS A 2 -15.71 -7.66 8.66
N ILE A 3 -14.57 -7.43 8.01
CA ILE A 3 -13.78 -6.20 8.16
C ILE A 3 -13.79 -5.44 6.85
N THR A 4 -14.35 -4.23 6.86
CA THR A 4 -14.36 -3.32 5.73
C THR A 4 -13.37 -2.19 5.98
N TYR A 5 -12.46 -1.94 5.03
CA TYR A 5 -11.52 -0.84 5.13
C TYR A 5 -11.15 -0.25 3.76
N TRP A 6 -10.78 1.01 3.76
CA TRP A 6 -10.28 1.73 2.58
C TRP A 6 -8.76 1.70 2.58
N SER A 7 -8.17 1.46 1.42
CA SER A 7 -6.72 1.26 1.30
C SER A 7 -6.21 1.70 -0.07
N ASP A 8 -4.95 2.08 -0.11
CA ASP A 8 -4.23 2.34 -1.36
C ASP A 8 -2.91 1.56 -1.39
N PHE A 9 -2.58 0.96 -2.53
CA PHE A 9 -1.37 0.16 -2.71
C PHE A 9 -0.09 1.00 -2.73
N ALA A 10 -0.18 2.29 -3.01
CA ALA A 10 0.94 3.22 -2.91
C ALA A 10 1.17 3.76 -1.49
N CYS A 11 0.30 3.42 -0.54
CA CYS A 11 0.39 3.90 0.83
C CYS A 11 1.18 2.94 1.72
N PRO A 12 2.36 3.33 2.24
CA PRO A 12 3.14 2.46 3.12
C PRO A 12 2.41 2.13 4.43
N TYR A 13 1.66 3.07 4.98
CA TYR A 13 0.86 2.83 6.19
C TYR A 13 -0.26 1.82 5.96
N CYS A 14 -0.83 1.78 4.76
CA CYS A 14 -1.81 0.76 4.39
C CYS A 14 -1.18 -0.64 4.35
N TYR A 15 0.03 -0.76 3.82
CA TYR A 15 0.77 -2.01 3.82
C TYR A 15 1.12 -2.47 5.23
N ILE A 16 1.67 -1.57 6.05
CA ILE A 16 1.97 -1.84 7.47
C ILE A 16 0.71 -2.26 8.22
N GLY A 17 -0.38 -1.49 8.07
CA GLY A 17 -1.66 -1.75 8.71
C GLY A 17 -2.25 -3.12 8.31
N ASN A 18 -2.22 -3.44 7.03
CA ASN A 18 -2.68 -4.74 6.52
C ASN A 18 -1.84 -5.90 7.11
N THR A 19 -0.54 -5.73 7.20
CA THR A 19 0.37 -6.74 7.80
C THR A 19 0.06 -6.97 9.27
N ARG A 20 -0.13 -5.88 10.04
CA ARG A 20 -0.49 -5.94 11.46
C ARG A 20 -1.87 -6.58 11.67
N LEU A 21 -2.83 -6.20 10.85
CA LEU A 21 -4.19 -6.75 10.91
C LEU A 21 -4.20 -8.26 10.66
N LYS A 22 -3.51 -8.72 9.64
CA LYS A 22 -3.39 -10.16 9.34
C LYS A 22 -2.73 -10.93 10.47
N ARG A 23 -1.70 -10.36 11.09
CA ARG A 23 -1.04 -10.97 12.25
C ARG A 23 -2.01 -11.10 13.43
N ALA A 24 -2.73 -10.02 13.77
CA ALA A 24 -3.70 -10.05 14.86
C ALA A 24 -4.82 -11.09 14.64
N ILE A 25 -5.33 -11.17 13.40
CA ILE A 25 -6.35 -12.17 13.03
C ILE A 25 -5.82 -13.59 13.23
N LYS A 26 -4.59 -13.85 12.81
CA LYS A 26 -3.94 -15.15 12.99
C LYS A 26 -3.73 -15.47 14.47
N ASP A 27 -3.20 -14.52 15.24
CA ASP A 27 -2.90 -14.71 16.67
C ASP A 27 -4.16 -14.96 17.49
N LEU A 28 -5.28 -14.34 17.13
CA LEU A 28 -6.58 -14.52 17.76
C LEU A 28 -7.40 -15.67 17.15
N ASN A 29 -6.87 -16.36 16.15
CA ASN A 29 -7.54 -17.44 15.44
C ASN A 29 -8.96 -17.08 14.97
N LEU A 30 -9.10 -15.91 14.35
CA LEU A 30 -10.37 -15.39 13.86
C LEU A 30 -10.60 -15.78 12.39
N GLU A 31 -11.85 -16.10 12.08
CA GLU A 31 -12.32 -16.19 10.69
C GLU A 31 -12.83 -14.81 10.26
N VAL A 32 -12.23 -14.25 9.22
CA VAL A 32 -12.52 -12.89 8.73
C VAL A 32 -12.75 -12.90 7.24
N GLU A 33 -13.85 -12.27 6.82
CA GLU A 33 -14.09 -11.86 5.44
C GLU A 33 -13.62 -10.40 5.27
N PHE A 34 -12.79 -10.15 4.27
CA PHE A 34 -12.31 -8.80 3.94
C PHE A 34 -13.15 -8.15 2.84
N ASP A 35 -13.54 -6.90 3.07
CA ASP A 35 -14.10 -6.00 2.07
C ASP A 35 -13.12 -4.82 1.91
N ILE A 36 -12.19 -4.95 0.97
CA ILE A 36 -11.16 -3.96 0.71
C ILE A 36 -11.69 -2.94 -0.29
N ARG A 37 -11.80 -1.69 0.13
CA ARG A 37 -12.32 -0.60 -0.69
C ARG A 37 -11.20 0.29 -1.18
N ALA A 38 -11.30 0.69 -2.44
CA ALA A 38 -10.32 1.54 -3.10
C ALA A 38 -10.34 2.96 -2.53
N PHE A 39 -9.15 3.48 -2.24
CA PHE A 39 -8.91 4.88 -1.99
C PHE A 39 -7.66 5.32 -2.74
N GLU A 40 -7.79 6.22 -3.67
CA GLU A 40 -6.65 6.78 -4.40
C GLU A 40 -6.12 8.02 -3.67
N LEU A 41 -4.99 7.89 -2.98
CA LEU A 41 -4.34 9.02 -2.31
C LEU A 41 -3.87 10.09 -3.29
N ASP A 42 -3.51 9.70 -4.50
CA ASP A 42 -3.05 10.58 -5.56
C ASP A 42 -3.70 10.20 -6.90
N GLN A 43 -4.90 10.72 -7.12
CA GLN A 43 -5.68 10.46 -8.34
C GLN A 43 -5.00 11.00 -9.61
N ASN A 44 -4.10 11.97 -9.45
CA ASN A 44 -3.37 12.62 -10.55
C ASN A 44 -1.98 12.02 -10.78
N ALA A 45 -1.63 10.95 -10.08
CA ALA A 45 -0.37 10.24 -10.33
C ALA A 45 -0.34 9.74 -11.78
N PRO A 46 0.77 9.95 -12.51
CA PRO A 46 0.88 9.49 -13.89
C PRO A 46 0.89 7.96 -13.97
N LYS A 47 0.29 7.41 -15.01
CA LYS A 47 0.36 5.97 -15.31
C LYS A 47 1.75 5.57 -15.79
N ASP A 48 2.39 6.44 -16.57
CA ASP A 48 3.78 6.29 -16.97
C ASP A 48 4.68 6.85 -15.87
N VAL A 49 5.60 6.03 -15.41
CA VAL A 49 6.47 6.40 -14.31
C VAL A 49 7.41 7.54 -14.71
N GLN A 50 7.31 8.66 -14.02
CA GLN A 50 8.08 9.88 -14.32
C GLN A 50 8.99 10.31 -13.17
N SER A 51 8.77 9.80 -11.96
CA SER A 51 9.49 10.22 -10.77
C SER A 51 9.68 9.08 -9.78
N THR A 52 10.70 9.21 -8.94
CA THR A 52 10.88 8.34 -7.77
C THR A 52 9.83 8.66 -6.71
N THR A 53 9.63 7.73 -5.78
CA THR A 53 8.76 7.94 -4.63
C THR A 53 9.19 9.16 -3.81
N VAL A 54 10.49 9.35 -3.60
CA VAL A 54 11.02 10.50 -2.84
C VAL A 54 10.70 11.82 -3.54
N GLU A 55 10.94 11.90 -4.84
CA GLU A 55 10.64 13.10 -5.64
C GLU A 55 9.15 13.44 -5.62
N ARG A 56 8.29 12.45 -5.81
CA ARG A 56 6.84 12.64 -5.76
C ARG A 56 6.37 13.05 -4.36
N PHE A 57 6.93 12.46 -3.31
CA PHE A 57 6.63 12.81 -1.93
C PHE A 57 7.04 14.26 -1.62
N ALA A 58 8.24 14.67 -2.04
CA ALA A 58 8.70 16.04 -1.89
C ALA A 58 7.79 17.05 -2.60
N GLN A 59 7.40 16.76 -3.82
CA GLN A 59 6.50 17.59 -4.60
C GLN A 59 5.11 17.71 -3.96
N LYS A 60 4.55 16.59 -3.51
CA LYS A 60 3.20 16.54 -2.93
C LYS A 60 3.09 17.34 -1.63
N TYR A 61 4.11 17.29 -0.78
CA TYR A 61 4.11 17.93 0.54
C TYR A 61 4.91 19.24 0.60
N GLY A 62 5.43 19.73 -0.52
CA GLY A 62 6.20 20.98 -0.57
C GLY A 62 7.51 20.91 0.21
N LEU A 63 8.16 19.75 0.23
CA LEU A 63 9.40 19.51 0.97
C LEU A 63 10.63 19.61 0.07
N SER A 64 11.78 19.89 0.70
CA SER A 64 13.07 19.65 0.05
C SER A 64 13.30 18.15 -0.14
N ILE A 65 14.16 17.77 -1.08
CA ILE A 65 14.53 16.36 -1.28
C ILE A 65 15.15 15.76 -0.01
N GLU A 66 15.96 16.52 0.73
CA GLU A 66 16.54 16.05 2.00
C GLU A 66 15.49 15.77 3.06
N ASP A 67 14.51 16.65 3.23
CA ASP A 67 13.44 16.47 4.20
C ASP A 67 12.53 15.32 3.80
N ALA A 68 12.24 15.19 2.50
CA ALA A 68 11.49 14.05 1.98
C ALA A 68 12.21 12.72 2.25
N LYS A 69 13.52 12.66 2.02
CA LYS A 69 14.33 11.46 2.35
C LYS A 69 14.27 11.09 3.82
N LYS A 70 14.34 12.07 4.72
CA LYS A 70 14.24 11.84 6.17
C LYS A 70 12.89 11.23 6.55
N GLN A 71 11.79 11.80 6.05
CA GLN A 71 10.45 11.29 6.34
C GLN A 71 10.22 9.89 5.75
N VAL A 72 10.65 9.67 4.52
CA VAL A 72 10.58 8.36 3.86
C VAL A 72 11.44 7.32 4.59
N SER A 73 12.59 7.71 5.11
CA SER A 73 13.45 6.84 5.94
C SER A 73 12.76 6.43 7.25
N GLN A 74 12.04 7.33 7.90
CA GLN A 74 11.26 7.01 9.10
C GLN A 74 10.15 6.00 8.80
N ILE A 75 9.44 6.17 7.68
CA ILE A 75 8.42 5.23 7.23
C ILE A 75 9.03 3.87 6.91
N SER A 76 10.19 3.84 6.26
CA SER A 76 10.93 2.60 5.97
C SER A 76 11.32 1.86 7.23
N SER A 77 11.71 2.58 8.28
CA SER A 77 12.03 1.98 9.59
C SER A 77 10.83 1.31 10.24
N LEU A 78 9.65 1.91 10.15
CA LEU A 78 8.40 1.29 10.60
C LEU A 78 8.08 0.02 9.80
N GLY A 79 8.35 0.01 8.51
CA GLY A 79 8.19 -1.16 7.65
C GLY A 79 9.10 -2.31 8.08
N ILE A 80 10.36 -2.03 8.36
CA ILE A 80 11.35 -3.04 8.80
C ILE A 80 10.88 -3.75 10.07
N GLU A 81 10.31 -3.05 11.03
CA GLU A 81 9.73 -3.63 12.25
C GLU A 81 8.65 -4.69 11.93
N GLU A 82 7.99 -4.57 10.80
CA GLU A 82 6.95 -5.50 10.33
C GLU A 82 7.45 -6.50 9.28
N GLY A 83 8.74 -6.55 9.03
CA GLY A 83 9.35 -7.41 8.01
C GLY A 83 9.16 -6.92 6.58
N ILE A 84 8.86 -5.64 6.39
CA ILE A 84 8.65 -5.02 5.08
C ILE A 84 9.86 -4.18 4.71
N ASP A 85 10.46 -4.45 3.55
CA ASP A 85 11.50 -3.64 2.95
C ASP A 85 10.92 -2.81 1.80
N PHE A 86 10.64 -1.55 2.07
CA PHE A 86 10.02 -0.66 1.07
C PHE A 86 10.91 -0.27 -0.10
N LYS A 87 12.24 -0.31 0.06
CA LYS A 87 13.23 0.06 -0.99
C LYS A 87 12.96 1.42 -1.63
N TYR A 88 12.59 2.42 -0.85
CA TYR A 88 12.19 3.74 -1.36
C TYR A 88 13.28 4.50 -2.12
N GLU A 89 14.53 4.11 -1.99
CA GLU A 89 15.63 4.70 -2.79
C GLU A 89 15.48 4.37 -4.28
N SER A 90 14.87 3.23 -4.61
CA SER A 90 14.70 2.75 -5.99
C SER A 90 13.24 2.64 -6.44
N THR A 91 12.30 2.84 -5.53
CA THR A 91 10.87 2.72 -5.84
C THR A 91 10.41 3.88 -6.71
N LEU A 92 9.68 3.53 -7.77
CA LEU A 92 9.06 4.47 -8.69
C LEU A 92 7.60 4.67 -8.30
N TYR A 93 7.11 5.90 -8.42
CA TYR A 93 5.74 6.23 -8.07
C TYR A 93 4.82 6.08 -9.28
N THR A 94 3.74 5.34 -9.12
CA THR A 94 2.77 5.11 -10.21
C THR A 94 1.33 5.28 -9.74
N ASN A 95 0.42 5.48 -10.69
CA ASN A 95 -1.01 5.50 -10.45
C ASN A 95 -1.52 4.10 -10.05
N THR A 96 -2.39 4.04 -9.05
CA THR A 96 -2.89 2.76 -8.50
C THR A 96 -4.29 2.37 -8.98
N ARG A 97 -4.91 3.12 -9.88
CA ARG A 97 -6.28 2.87 -10.34
C ARG A 97 -6.48 1.47 -10.92
N ASP A 98 -5.57 1.01 -11.75
CA ASP A 98 -5.70 -0.31 -12.36
C ASP A 98 -5.49 -1.44 -11.34
N ALA A 99 -4.64 -1.24 -10.34
CA ALA A 99 -4.50 -2.16 -9.23
C ALA A 99 -5.81 -2.29 -8.42
N HIS A 100 -6.48 -1.17 -8.17
CA HIS A 100 -7.79 -1.16 -7.51
C HIS A 100 -8.88 -1.83 -8.34
N ARG A 101 -8.87 -1.63 -9.65
CA ARG A 101 -9.80 -2.31 -10.58
C ARG A 101 -9.60 -3.82 -10.55
N LEU A 102 -8.36 -4.27 -10.56
CA LEU A 102 -8.03 -5.69 -10.46
C LEU A 102 -8.49 -6.28 -9.12
N MET A 103 -8.26 -5.57 -8.01
CA MET A 103 -8.73 -5.99 -6.69
C MET A 103 -10.25 -6.09 -6.64
N LYS A 104 -10.96 -5.13 -7.21
CA LYS A 104 -12.43 -5.14 -7.28
C LYS A 104 -12.93 -6.36 -8.05
N LEU A 105 -12.33 -6.67 -9.18
CA LEU A 105 -12.65 -7.85 -9.97
C LEU A 105 -12.41 -9.14 -9.17
N ALA A 106 -11.29 -9.23 -8.46
CA ALA A 106 -10.97 -10.39 -7.63
C ALA A 106 -12.00 -10.59 -6.52
N GLN A 107 -12.39 -9.52 -5.82
CA GLN A 107 -13.43 -9.61 -4.78
C GLN A 107 -14.78 -10.07 -5.32
N ASP A 108 -15.13 -9.66 -6.53
CA ASP A 108 -16.40 -10.02 -7.17
C ASP A 108 -16.41 -11.47 -7.72
N LYS A 109 -15.33 -11.89 -8.35
CA LYS A 109 -15.26 -13.17 -9.09
C LYS A 109 -14.48 -14.28 -8.38
N HIS A 110 -13.47 -13.91 -7.60
CA HIS A 110 -12.53 -14.85 -6.99
C HIS A 110 -12.16 -14.42 -5.56
N PRO A 111 -13.14 -14.34 -4.64
CA PRO A 111 -12.92 -13.82 -3.28
C PRO A 111 -11.83 -14.59 -2.51
N GLU A 112 -11.59 -15.85 -2.83
CA GLU A 112 -10.52 -16.66 -2.25
C GLU A 112 -9.10 -16.19 -2.58
N THR A 113 -8.95 -15.35 -3.60
CA THR A 113 -7.64 -14.83 -4.04
C THR A 113 -7.30 -13.45 -3.45
N VAL A 114 -8.24 -12.80 -2.80
CA VAL A 114 -8.14 -11.38 -2.39
C VAL A 114 -6.93 -11.10 -1.51
N GLU A 115 -6.69 -11.89 -0.48
CA GLU A 115 -5.55 -11.69 0.43
C GLU A 115 -4.20 -11.85 -0.28
N LYS A 116 -4.08 -12.87 -1.11
CA LYS A 116 -2.87 -13.13 -1.88
C LYS A 116 -2.61 -12.02 -2.90
N LEU A 117 -3.66 -11.58 -3.60
CA LEU A 117 -3.56 -10.49 -4.56
C LEU A 117 -3.18 -9.17 -3.87
N ALA A 118 -3.79 -8.84 -2.74
CA ALA A 118 -3.45 -7.64 -1.97
C ALA A 118 -1.97 -7.62 -1.59
N THR A 119 -1.46 -8.74 -1.07
CA THR A 119 -0.03 -8.87 -0.73
C THR A 119 0.86 -8.66 -1.97
N SER A 120 0.54 -9.29 -3.08
CA SER A 120 1.31 -9.16 -4.33
C SER A 120 1.30 -7.72 -4.86
N LEU A 121 0.18 -7.01 -4.78
CA LEU A 121 0.08 -5.61 -5.21
C LEU A 121 0.88 -4.66 -4.30
N PHE A 122 0.90 -4.91 -2.99
CA PHE A 122 1.76 -4.14 -2.09
C PHE A 122 3.25 -4.39 -2.33
N GLU A 123 3.63 -5.63 -2.64
CA GLU A 123 5.02 -6.01 -2.90
C GLU A 123 5.52 -5.52 -4.27
N ALA A 124 4.64 -5.31 -5.21
CA ALA A 124 5.01 -4.83 -6.55
C ALA A 124 5.48 -3.38 -6.53
#